data_cc33f62634e0e61697430134c5f657d9
#
_entry.id   cc33f62634e0e61697430134c5f657d9
#
_cell.length_a   1.000
_cell.length_b   1.000
_cell.length_c   1.000
_cell.angle_alpha   90.00
_cell.angle_beta   90.00
_cell.angle_gamma   90.00
#
_symmetry.space_group_name_H-M   'P 1'
#
loop_
_entity.id
_entity.type
_entity.pdbx_description
1 polymer ?
#
loop_
_entity_poly.entity_id
_entity_poly.type
_entity_poly.pdbx_seq_one_letter_code
_entity_poly.pdbx_strand_id
1 'polypeptide(L)'
;EQSIVDRAYTAYTDDSDDIGAVSGWDRDRHDEIVQIGFRLANKLGHDSVAAVDYVQEFTALMSEEDMQQMPQSVVTDPGSVEYPLIGPREGIEQEQQRLDEGSLLAHYRRLNALDGGSFAWINDQHLYATAFEHSEPGEYTLLKLVTAWIQRNLHIASNIWNAPDTDGERVLVVYGASHIPGLRQILTSTPMMAPVSPLPYLGGS
;
A
#
# COMPACT_ATOMS: atom_id res chain seq x y z
N GLU A 1 -9.11 -14.61 1.58
CA GLU A 1 -7.72 -14.22 1.24
C GLU A 1 -6.68 -15.08 1.97
N GLN A 2 -6.77 -15.28 3.31
CA GLN A 2 -5.79 -16.06 4.06
C GLN A 2 -5.53 -17.44 3.44
N SER A 3 -6.54 -18.17 3.04
CA SER A 3 -6.38 -19.51 2.44
C SER A 3 -5.61 -19.51 1.10
N ILE A 4 -5.59 -18.40 0.39
CA ILE A 4 -4.82 -18.23 -0.86
C ILE A 4 -3.36 -18.00 -0.50
N VAL A 5 -3.10 -17.12 0.46
CA VAL A 5 -1.75 -16.85 0.98
C VAL A 5 -1.12 -18.11 1.55
N ASP A 6 -1.87 -18.90 2.34
CA ASP A 6 -1.40 -20.15 2.92
C ASP A 6 -0.98 -21.17 1.84
N ARG A 7 -1.80 -21.32 0.78
CA ARG A 7 -1.44 -22.21 -0.33
C ARG A 7 -0.21 -21.71 -1.11
N ALA A 8 -0.13 -20.39 -1.34
CA ALA A 8 1.01 -19.81 -2.03
C ALA A 8 2.29 -19.94 -1.20
N TYR A 9 2.21 -19.74 0.11
CA TYR A 9 3.34 -19.92 1.01
C TYR A 9 3.78 -21.38 1.11
N THR A 10 2.84 -22.33 1.18
CA THR A 10 3.14 -23.77 1.13
C THR A 10 3.86 -24.12 -0.17
N ALA A 11 3.35 -23.69 -1.32
CA ALA A 11 4.00 -23.91 -2.61
C ALA A 11 5.42 -23.31 -2.66
N TYR A 12 5.63 -22.14 -2.04
CA TYR A 12 6.94 -21.53 -1.91
C TYR A 12 7.91 -22.37 -1.05
N THR A 13 7.46 -22.88 0.10
CA THR A 13 8.29 -23.68 1.01
C THR A 13 8.61 -25.06 0.47
N ASP A 14 7.72 -25.65 -0.32
CA ASP A 14 7.89 -26.94 -0.99
C ASP A 14 8.80 -26.84 -2.24
N ASP A 15 9.42 -25.68 -2.46
CA ASP A 15 10.29 -25.41 -3.62
C ASP A 15 9.60 -25.68 -4.97
N SER A 16 8.29 -25.49 -4.99
CA SER A 16 7.50 -25.57 -6.23
C SER A 16 7.92 -24.45 -7.19
N ASP A 17 8.34 -24.83 -8.38
CA ASP A 17 8.73 -23.84 -9.41
C ASP A 17 7.57 -22.95 -9.86
N ASP A 18 6.34 -23.35 -9.60
CA ASP A 18 5.14 -22.69 -10.08
C ASP A 18 4.22 -22.20 -8.95
N ILE A 19 4.71 -21.25 -8.16
CA ILE A 19 3.87 -20.52 -7.20
C ILE A 19 2.72 -19.78 -7.90
N GLY A 20 2.92 -19.39 -9.17
CA GLY A 20 1.92 -18.73 -9.99
C GLY A 20 0.75 -19.63 -10.40
N ALA A 21 0.89 -20.96 -10.32
CA ALA A 21 -0.20 -21.90 -10.56
C ALA A 21 -1.19 -22.02 -9.39
N VAL A 22 -0.90 -21.42 -8.25
CA VAL A 22 -1.81 -21.47 -7.10
C VAL A 22 -3.09 -20.69 -7.41
N SER A 23 -4.23 -21.39 -7.42
CA SER A 23 -5.52 -20.81 -7.77
C SER A 23 -5.88 -19.63 -6.88
N GLY A 24 -6.13 -18.48 -7.50
CA GLY A 24 -6.43 -17.21 -6.85
C GLY A 24 -5.20 -16.40 -6.43
N TRP A 25 -3.98 -16.92 -6.68
CA TRP A 25 -2.74 -16.17 -6.51
C TRP A 25 -2.35 -15.57 -7.86
N ASP A 26 -2.25 -14.26 -7.95
CA ASP A 26 -1.99 -13.49 -9.19
C ASP A 26 -0.58 -12.90 -9.26
N ARG A 27 0.32 -13.35 -8.37
CA ARG A 27 1.67 -12.82 -8.24
C ARG A 27 2.72 -13.85 -8.59
N ASP A 28 3.81 -13.38 -9.15
CA ASP A 28 4.95 -14.23 -9.52
C ASP A 28 6.04 -14.27 -8.42
N ARG A 29 7.12 -15.01 -8.69
CA ARG A 29 8.26 -15.13 -7.76
C ARG A 29 9.02 -13.83 -7.55
N HIS A 30 8.86 -12.82 -8.42
CA HIS A 30 9.57 -11.54 -8.32
C HIS A 30 8.80 -10.51 -7.50
N ASP A 31 7.54 -10.81 -7.14
CA ASP A 31 6.73 -9.95 -6.29
C ASP A 31 7.37 -9.74 -4.91
N GLU A 32 7.24 -8.55 -4.36
CA GLU A 32 7.83 -8.19 -3.06
C GLU A 32 7.27 -9.02 -1.91
N ILE A 33 6.03 -9.49 -1.99
CA ILE A 33 5.45 -10.36 -0.96
C ILE A 33 6.22 -11.66 -0.91
N VAL A 34 6.59 -12.22 -2.08
CA VAL A 34 7.36 -13.47 -2.17
C VAL A 34 8.82 -13.21 -1.79
N GLN A 35 9.44 -12.18 -2.38
CA GLN A 35 10.87 -11.92 -2.20
C GLN A 35 11.23 -11.41 -0.81
N ILE A 36 10.32 -10.73 -0.13
CA ILE A 36 10.56 -10.20 1.21
C ILE A 36 9.77 -10.99 2.24
N GLY A 37 8.44 -11.05 2.10
CA GLY A 37 7.53 -11.64 3.09
C GLY A 37 7.76 -13.14 3.25
N PHE A 38 7.55 -13.92 2.19
CA PHE A 38 7.68 -15.38 2.23
C PHE A 38 9.11 -15.81 2.53
N ARG A 39 10.09 -15.16 1.89
CA ARG A 39 11.51 -15.46 2.11
C ARG A 39 11.94 -15.24 3.56
N LEU A 40 11.49 -14.16 4.19
CA LEU A 40 11.78 -13.89 5.60
C LEU A 40 11.08 -14.90 6.51
N ALA A 41 9.79 -15.15 6.29
CA ALA A 41 9.01 -16.09 7.07
C ALA A 41 9.63 -17.51 7.05
N ASN A 42 9.98 -18.00 5.84
CA ASN A 42 10.66 -19.29 5.69
C ASN A 42 12.03 -19.32 6.41
N LYS A 43 12.82 -18.24 6.28
CA LYS A 43 14.12 -18.15 6.96
C LYS A 43 13.99 -18.14 8.49
N LEU A 44 12.90 -17.64 9.02
CA LEU A 44 12.60 -17.61 10.46
C LEU A 44 11.88 -18.86 10.94
N GLY A 45 11.50 -19.78 10.04
CA GLY A 45 10.79 -21.00 10.36
C GLY A 45 9.32 -20.78 10.73
N HIS A 46 8.70 -19.72 10.20
CA HIS A 46 7.27 -19.51 10.39
C HIS A 46 6.46 -20.48 9.52
N ASP A 47 5.38 -21.01 10.07
CA ASP A 47 4.49 -21.95 9.38
C ASP A 47 3.48 -21.23 8.45
N SER A 48 3.28 -19.94 8.63
CA SER A 48 2.32 -19.14 7.85
C SER A 48 2.72 -17.67 7.75
N VAL A 49 2.07 -16.98 6.84
CA VAL A 49 2.14 -15.51 6.67
C VAL A 49 0.72 -14.95 6.75
N ALA A 50 0.50 -13.92 7.56
CA ALA A 50 -0.81 -13.33 7.73
C ALA A 50 -1.20 -12.46 6.51
N ALA A 51 -2.35 -12.73 5.91
CA ALA A 51 -2.96 -11.90 4.88
C ALA A 51 -3.67 -10.72 5.54
N VAL A 52 -3.16 -9.50 5.33
CA VAL A 52 -3.70 -8.28 5.97
C VAL A 52 -4.41 -7.35 4.98
N ASP A 53 -4.37 -7.66 3.68
CA ASP A 53 -5.04 -6.84 2.68
C ASP A 53 -6.58 -6.87 2.85
N TYR A 54 -7.20 -5.80 2.42
CA TYR A 54 -8.63 -5.66 2.34
C TYR A 54 -8.98 -5.06 0.98
N VAL A 55 -9.45 -5.93 0.10
CA VAL A 55 -9.89 -5.50 -1.23
C VAL A 55 -11.32 -4.98 -1.11
N GLN A 56 -11.46 -3.68 -1.14
CA GLN A 56 -12.74 -3.02 -1.29
C GLN A 56 -12.87 -2.56 -2.74
N GLU A 57 -13.94 -2.97 -3.40
CA GLU A 57 -14.28 -2.38 -4.69
C GLU A 57 -14.64 -0.91 -4.47
N PHE A 58 -13.84 0.01 -4.99
CA PHE A 58 -14.15 1.44 -4.95
C PHE A 58 -15.54 1.74 -5.53
N THR A 59 -15.94 0.96 -6.52
CA THR A 59 -17.27 1.00 -7.14
C THR A 59 -18.41 0.67 -6.17
N ALA A 60 -18.17 -0.09 -5.10
CA ALA A 60 -19.18 -0.39 -4.10
C ALA A 60 -19.54 0.81 -3.20
N LEU A 61 -18.67 1.83 -3.16
CA LEU A 61 -18.88 3.05 -2.37
C LEU A 61 -19.37 4.23 -3.20
N MET A 62 -19.33 4.10 -4.52
CA MET A 62 -19.75 5.12 -5.46
C MET A 62 -20.91 4.61 -6.30
N SER A 63 -22.01 5.34 -6.34
CA SER A 63 -23.10 5.06 -7.25
C SER A 63 -22.69 5.35 -8.70
N GLU A 64 -23.43 4.83 -9.69
CA GLU A 64 -23.23 5.21 -11.09
C GLU A 64 -23.37 6.73 -11.30
N GLU A 65 -24.23 7.37 -10.54
CA GLU A 65 -24.41 8.82 -10.54
C GLU A 65 -23.16 9.55 -10.01
N ASP A 66 -22.54 9.07 -8.92
CA ASP A 66 -21.29 9.61 -8.40
C ASP A 66 -20.17 9.49 -9.45
N MET A 67 -20.08 8.36 -10.15
CA MET A 67 -19.10 8.16 -11.22
C MET A 67 -19.30 9.09 -12.41
N GLN A 68 -20.56 9.38 -12.76
CA GLN A 68 -20.89 10.33 -13.85
C GLN A 68 -20.61 11.77 -13.46
N GLN A 69 -20.71 12.10 -12.18
CA GLN A 69 -20.44 13.46 -11.66
C GLN A 69 -18.95 13.73 -11.43
N MET A 70 -18.10 12.71 -11.54
CA MET A 70 -16.66 12.93 -11.42
C MET A 70 -16.16 13.86 -12.54
N PRO A 71 -15.38 14.89 -12.20
CA PRO A 71 -14.74 15.72 -13.22
C PRO A 71 -13.91 14.84 -14.17
N GLN A 72 -14.08 15.06 -15.46
CA GLN A 72 -13.33 14.32 -16.50
C GLN A 72 -11.80 14.43 -16.28
N SER A 73 -11.35 15.58 -15.79
CA SER A 73 -9.94 15.81 -15.45
C SER A 73 -9.40 14.85 -14.39
N VAL A 74 -10.21 14.46 -13.41
CA VAL A 74 -9.83 13.50 -12.37
C VAL A 74 -9.75 12.08 -12.95
N VAL A 75 -10.61 11.75 -13.91
CA VAL A 75 -10.69 10.42 -14.53
C VAL A 75 -9.64 10.23 -15.62
N THR A 76 -9.42 11.27 -16.46
CA THR A 76 -8.58 11.17 -17.66
C THR A 76 -7.16 11.68 -17.45
N ASP A 77 -6.97 12.64 -16.58
CA ASP A 77 -5.67 13.24 -16.26
C ASP A 77 -5.63 13.69 -14.79
N PRO A 78 -5.35 12.76 -13.87
CA PRO A 78 -5.21 13.12 -12.46
C PRO A 78 -4.04 14.08 -12.18
N GLY A 79 -3.16 14.32 -13.16
CA GLY A 79 -2.08 15.30 -13.08
C GLY A 79 -2.45 16.69 -13.61
N SER A 80 -3.70 16.92 -14.07
CA SER A 80 -4.13 18.21 -14.62
C SER A 80 -4.42 19.30 -13.56
N VAL A 81 -4.41 18.93 -12.29
CA VAL A 81 -4.55 19.86 -11.18
C VAL A 81 -3.22 20.57 -10.96
N GLU A 82 -3.20 21.88 -11.14
CA GLU A 82 -2.01 22.74 -10.90
C GLU A 82 -1.70 22.84 -9.40
N TYR A 83 -1.25 21.74 -8.80
CA TYR A 83 -0.58 21.81 -7.52
C TYR A 83 0.94 21.87 -7.72
N PRO A 84 1.68 22.49 -6.81
CA PRO A 84 3.15 22.45 -6.83
C PRO A 84 3.67 21.01 -6.54
N LEU A 85 2.80 20.04 -6.52
CA LEU A 85 3.10 18.63 -6.33
C LEU A 85 3.18 17.95 -7.69
N ILE A 86 4.14 17.08 -7.83
CA ILE A 86 4.32 16.23 -9.01
C ILE A 86 3.07 15.37 -9.16
N GLY A 87 2.44 15.40 -10.34
CA GLY A 87 1.27 14.57 -10.63
C GLY A 87 1.58 13.08 -10.49
N PRO A 88 0.57 12.22 -10.21
CA PRO A 88 0.79 10.78 -10.00
C PRO A 88 1.55 10.08 -11.14
N ARG A 89 1.24 10.42 -12.39
CA ARG A 89 1.95 9.87 -13.56
C ARG A 89 3.42 10.28 -13.56
N GLU A 90 3.70 11.57 -13.43
CA GLU A 90 5.06 12.08 -13.41
C GLU A 90 5.85 11.54 -12.22
N GLY A 91 5.19 11.40 -11.06
CA GLY A 91 5.77 10.76 -9.88
C GLY A 91 6.16 9.29 -10.14
N ILE A 92 5.31 8.51 -10.83
CA ILE A 92 5.60 7.13 -11.22
C ILE A 92 6.76 7.08 -12.21
N GLU A 93 6.76 7.93 -13.23
CA GLU A 93 7.84 8.00 -14.23
C GLU A 93 9.19 8.36 -13.58
N GLN A 94 9.20 9.33 -12.65
CA GLN A 94 10.40 9.69 -11.91
C GLN A 94 10.89 8.56 -10.99
N GLU A 95 9.99 7.85 -10.32
CA GLU A 95 10.38 6.70 -9.49
C GLU A 95 10.91 5.55 -10.35
N GLN A 96 10.33 5.30 -11.52
CA GLN A 96 10.84 4.31 -12.47
C GLN A 96 12.25 4.69 -12.95
N GLN A 97 12.46 5.93 -13.36
CA GLN A 97 13.79 6.41 -13.77
C GLN A 97 14.81 6.26 -12.63
N ARG A 98 14.45 6.63 -11.41
CA ARG A 98 15.33 6.47 -10.24
C ARG A 98 15.64 5.01 -9.91
N LEU A 99 14.70 4.10 -10.19
CA LEU A 99 14.93 2.66 -10.05
C LEU A 99 15.91 2.15 -11.10
N ASP A 100 15.76 2.59 -12.35
CA ASP A 100 16.65 2.21 -13.45
C ASP A 100 18.08 2.73 -13.27
N GLU A 101 18.24 3.94 -12.73
CA GLU A 101 19.54 4.61 -12.51
C GLU A 101 20.18 4.25 -11.16
N GLY A 102 19.42 3.69 -10.23
CA GLY A 102 19.82 3.46 -8.86
C GLY A 102 19.92 2.00 -8.46
N SER A 103 19.86 1.78 -7.15
CA SER A 103 19.77 0.44 -6.57
C SER A 103 18.39 0.20 -5.98
N LEU A 104 17.97 -1.07 -5.96
CA LEU A 104 16.74 -1.49 -5.30
C LEU A 104 16.70 -1.04 -3.82
N LEU A 105 17.85 -1.08 -3.13
CA LEU A 105 17.96 -0.60 -1.76
C LEU A 105 17.67 0.90 -1.65
N ALA A 106 18.23 1.71 -2.55
CA ALA A 106 17.96 3.15 -2.58
C ALA A 106 16.48 3.43 -2.87
N HIS A 107 15.85 2.63 -3.73
CA HIS A 107 14.42 2.72 -4.02
C HIS A 107 13.58 2.43 -2.77
N TYR A 108 13.82 1.31 -2.06
CA TYR A 108 13.10 1.01 -0.81
C TYR A 108 13.33 2.06 0.27
N ARG A 109 14.51 2.66 0.35
CA ARG A 109 14.75 3.78 1.28
C ARG A 109 13.86 4.98 0.97
N ARG A 110 13.74 5.35 -0.30
CA ARG A 110 12.84 6.45 -0.72
C ARG A 110 11.38 6.13 -0.44
N LEU A 111 10.91 4.93 -0.78
CA LEU A 111 9.52 4.52 -0.53
C LEU A 111 9.15 4.56 0.96
N ASN A 112 10.10 4.30 1.83
CA ASN A 112 9.89 4.30 3.29
C ASN A 112 10.29 5.61 3.97
N ALA A 113 10.80 6.59 3.25
CA ALA A 113 11.02 7.92 3.77
C ALA A 113 9.66 8.61 4.02
N LEU A 114 9.52 9.23 5.18
CA LEU A 114 8.30 9.92 5.59
C LEU A 114 8.49 11.44 5.56
N ASP A 115 9.48 11.89 4.83
CA ASP A 115 9.62 13.29 4.48
C ASP A 115 8.63 13.66 3.36
N GLY A 116 8.30 14.93 3.25
CA GLY A 116 7.34 15.43 2.26
C GLY A 116 7.75 15.25 0.80
N GLY A 117 8.89 14.63 0.53
CA GLY A 117 9.39 14.30 -0.80
C GLY A 117 9.23 12.82 -1.19
N SER A 118 8.71 11.97 -0.31
CA SER A 118 8.47 10.58 -0.66
C SER A 118 7.27 10.42 -1.59
N PHE A 119 7.36 9.47 -2.52
CA PHE A 119 6.25 9.14 -3.43
C PHE A 119 4.94 8.86 -2.68
N ALA A 120 5.00 8.09 -1.60
CA ALA A 120 3.85 7.75 -0.80
C ALA A 120 3.16 8.98 -0.21
N TRP A 121 3.95 9.92 0.34
CA TRP A 121 3.44 11.15 0.91
C TRP A 121 2.84 12.09 -0.15
N ILE A 122 3.51 12.25 -1.29
CA ILE A 122 3.04 13.07 -2.41
C ILE A 122 1.71 12.53 -2.93
N ASN A 123 1.60 11.21 -3.11
CA ASN A 123 0.38 10.57 -3.58
C ASN A 123 -0.80 10.78 -2.63
N ASP A 124 -0.57 10.68 -1.32
CA ASP A 124 -1.60 10.90 -0.30
C ASP A 124 -2.07 12.37 -0.30
N GLN A 125 -1.13 13.33 -0.33
CA GLN A 125 -1.44 14.75 -0.42
C GLN A 125 -2.21 15.09 -1.70
N HIS A 126 -1.84 14.50 -2.82
CA HIS A 126 -2.51 14.72 -4.10
C HIS A 126 -3.96 14.25 -4.06
N LEU A 127 -4.23 13.08 -3.46
CA LEU A 127 -5.59 12.57 -3.28
C LEU A 127 -6.47 13.55 -2.49
N TYR A 128 -5.98 14.03 -1.34
CA TYR A 128 -6.72 14.98 -0.51
C TYR A 128 -6.93 16.32 -1.22
N ALA A 129 -5.86 16.87 -1.79
CA ALA A 129 -5.91 18.15 -2.48
C ALA A 129 -6.92 18.13 -3.64
N THR A 130 -6.87 17.11 -4.49
CA THR A 130 -7.82 16.93 -5.59
C THR A 130 -9.26 16.83 -5.08
N ALA A 131 -9.49 16.05 -4.02
CA ALA A 131 -10.83 15.92 -3.47
C ALA A 131 -11.37 17.22 -2.90
N PHE A 132 -10.53 18.02 -2.24
CA PHE A 132 -10.96 19.31 -1.66
C PHE A 132 -11.22 20.37 -2.72
N GLU A 133 -10.38 20.44 -3.76
CA GLU A 133 -10.55 21.40 -4.84
C GLU A 133 -11.83 21.17 -5.64
N HIS A 134 -12.22 19.91 -5.82
CA HIS A 134 -13.41 19.54 -6.59
C HIS A 134 -14.65 19.26 -5.72
N SER A 135 -14.64 19.65 -4.46
CA SER A 135 -15.78 19.51 -3.56
C SER A 135 -16.42 20.86 -3.29
N GLU A 136 -17.69 20.98 -3.62
CA GLU A 136 -18.51 22.14 -3.28
C GLU A 136 -19.36 21.84 -2.03
N PRO A 137 -19.78 22.86 -1.25
CA PRO A 137 -20.67 22.66 -0.12
C PRO A 137 -21.98 21.97 -0.54
N GLY A 138 -22.17 20.73 -0.06
CA GLY A 138 -23.30 19.88 -0.42
C GLY A 138 -23.03 18.86 -1.53
N GLU A 139 -21.92 18.96 -2.25
CA GLU A 139 -21.50 18.04 -3.31
C GLU A 139 -20.13 17.47 -2.98
N TYR A 140 -20.11 16.31 -2.28
CA TYR A 140 -18.91 15.73 -1.73
C TYR A 140 -18.52 14.40 -2.43
N THR A 141 -18.75 14.30 -3.74
CA THR A 141 -18.53 13.06 -4.48
C THR A 141 -17.10 12.55 -4.37
N LEU A 142 -16.09 13.42 -4.55
CA LEU A 142 -14.68 13.01 -4.44
C LEU A 142 -14.25 12.70 -3.01
N LEU A 143 -14.92 13.27 -2.00
CA LEU A 143 -14.65 12.89 -0.61
C LEU A 143 -15.08 11.46 -0.31
N LYS A 144 -15.97 10.84 -1.08
CA LYS A 144 -16.29 9.42 -0.98
C LYS A 144 -15.07 8.55 -1.31
N LEU A 145 -14.27 8.94 -2.31
CA LEU A 145 -13.01 8.24 -2.63
C LEU A 145 -12.00 8.33 -1.49
N VAL A 146 -11.84 9.52 -0.92
CA VAL A 146 -10.98 9.72 0.26
C VAL A 146 -11.47 8.88 1.43
N THR A 147 -12.80 8.86 1.66
CA THR A 147 -13.41 8.05 2.71
C THR A 147 -13.15 6.57 2.49
N ALA A 148 -13.30 6.08 1.24
CA ALA A 148 -12.99 4.71 0.87
C ALA A 148 -11.53 4.35 1.13
N TRP A 149 -10.61 5.24 0.78
CA TRP A 149 -9.19 5.08 1.03
C TRP A 149 -8.86 4.97 2.52
N ILE A 150 -9.42 5.88 3.32
CA ILE A 150 -9.26 5.85 4.78
C ILE A 150 -9.87 4.57 5.36
N GLN A 151 -11.06 4.20 4.93
CA GLN A 151 -11.75 2.99 5.38
C GLN A 151 -10.93 1.74 5.06
N ARG A 152 -10.36 1.64 3.85
CA ARG A 152 -9.47 0.54 3.49
C ARG A 152 -8.25 0.47 4.42
N ASN A 153 -7.59 1.60 4.68
CA ASN A 153 -6.47 1.65 5.61
C ASN A 153 -6.85 1.23 7.03
N LEU A 154 -8.06 1.59 7.50
CA LEU A 154 -8.57 1.14 8.80
C LEU A 154 -8.77 -0.39 8.86
N HIS A 155 -9.32 -0.99 7.79
CA HIS A 155 -9.48 -2.45 7.72
C HIS A 155 -8.13 -3.16 7.72
N ILE A 156 -7.16 -2.67 6.92
CA ILE A 156 -5.81 -3.22 6.89
C ILE A 156 -5.15 -3.11 8.27
N ALA A 157 -5.24 -1.96 8.92
CA ALA A 157 -4.71 -1.75 10.26
C ALA A 157 -5.37 -2.68 11.30
N SER A 158 -6.68 -2.91 11.19
CA SER A 158 -7.39 -3.89 12.01
C SER A 158 -6.91 -5.32 11.77
N ASN A 159 -6.64 -5.70 10.53
CA ASN A 159 -6.10 -7.01 10.18
C ASN A 159 -4.68 -7.19 10.73
N ILE A 160 -3.84 -6.14 10.66
CA ILE A 160 -2.50 -6.14 11.27
C ILE A 160 -2.61 -6.32 12.80
N TRP A 161 -3.55 -5.62 13.45
CA TRP A 161 -3.78 -5.75 14.89
C TRP A 161 -4.20 -7.16 15.30
N ASN A 162 -5.02 -7.81 14.48
CA ASN A 162 -5.54 -9.15 14.74
C ASN A 162 -4.67 -10.27 14.15
N ALA A 163 -3.52 -9.94 13.55
CA ALA A 163 -2.61 -10.95 13.05
C ALA A 163 -2.16 -11.88 14.20
N PRO A 164 -2.08 -13.19 13.97
CA PRO A 164 -1.75 -14.16 15.01
C PRO A 164 -0.41 -13.85 15.69
N ASP A 165 -0.32 -14.15 16.97
CA ASP A 165 0.91 -14.12 17.79
C ASP A 165 1.63 -12.77 17.85
N THR A 166 0.87 -11.67 17.86
CA THR A 166 1.44 -10.31 17.92
C THR A 166 1.74 -9.81 19.34
N ASP A 167 1.46 -10.59 20.38
CA ASP A 167 1.67 -10.19 21.76
C ASP A 167 3.16 -9.98 22.10
N GLY A 168 3.59 -8.71 22.09
CA GLY A 168 4.96 -8.32 22.41
C GLY A 168 5.99 -8.58 21.32
N GLU A 169 5.59 -8.96 20.13
CA GLU A 169 6.46 -9.32 19.03
C GLU A 169 6.65 -8.19 17.99
N ARG A 170 7.63 -8.37 17.14
CA ARG A 170 7.88 -7.49 16.00
C ARG A 170 7.20 -8.04 14.76
N VAL A 171 6.32 -7.25 14.17
CA VAL A 171 5.61 -7.59 12.93
C VAL A 171 6.24 -6.82 11.76
N LEU A 172 6.64 -7.52 10.70
CA LEU A 172 6.99 -6.91 9.42
C LEU A 172 5.73 -6.86 8.56
N VAL A 173 5.36 -5.64 8.14
CA VAL A 173 4.28 -5.43 7.17
C VAL A 173 4.89 -5.10 5.81
N VAL A 174 4.57 -5.90 4.78
CA VAL A 174 4.90 -5.63 3.38
C VAL A 174 3.63 -5.20 2.69
N TYR A 175 3.59 -3.96 2.22
CA TYR A 175 2.39 -3.39 1.62
C TYR A 175 2.72 -2.31 0.61
N GLY A 176 1.78 -1.96 -0.28
CA GLY A 176 1.95 -0.90 -1.26
C GLY A 176 2.33 0.44 -0.63
N ALA A 177 3.36 1.08 -1.14
CA ALA A 177 3.99 2.27 -0.54
C ALA A 177 3.01 3.42 -0.29
N SER A 178 2.00 3.60 -1.14
CA SER A 178 0.96 4.63 -0.98
C SER A 178 0.12 4.49 0.30
N HIS A 179 0.08 3.30 0.91
CA HIS A 179 -0.61 3.07 2.17
C HIS A 179 0.21 3.43 3.41
N ILE A 180 1.54 3.57 3.28
CA ILE A 180 2.45 3.76 4.42
C ILE A 180 2.07 4.96 5.30
N PRO A 181 1.78 6.17 4.77
CA PRO A 181 1.42 7.32 5.59
C PRO A 181 0.16 7.07 6.41
N GLY A 182 -0.91 6.60 5.76
CA GLY A 182 -2.20 6.34 6.40
C GLY A 182 -2.11 5.23 7.45
N LEU A 183 -1.50 4.10 7.12
CA LEU A 183 -1.30 2.98 8.06
C LEU A 183 -0.46 3.41 9.26
N ARG A 184 0.62 4.14 9.04
CA ARG A 184 1.48 4.62 10.12
C ARG A 184 0.72 5.56 11.06
N GLN A 185 -0.10 6.47 10.54
CA GLN A 185 -0.92 7.37 11.34
C GLN A 185 -1.90 6.59 12.21
N ILE A 186 -2.64 5.64 11.61
CA ILE A 186 -3.63 4.82 12.32
C ILE A 186 -2.95 3.98 13.40
N LEU A 187 -1.89 3.25 13.05
CA LEU A 187 -1.21 2.36 13.99
C LEU A 187 -0.50 3.12 15.11
N THR A 188 0.04 4.33 14.85
CA THR A 188 0.59 5.19 15.91
C THR A 188 -0.48 5.62 16.92
N SER A 189 -1.71 5.81 16.44
CA SER A 189 -2.85 6.18 17.30
C SER A 189 -3.50 4.97 17.98
N THR A 190 -3.09 3.74 17.63
CA THR A 190 -3.64 2.51 18.19
C THR A 190 -2.86 2.11 19.46
N PRO A 191 -3.52 1.88 20.60
CA PRO A 191 -2.84 1.44 21.80
C PRO A 191 -1.99 0.18 21.58
N MET A 192 -0.84 0.08 22.23
CA MET A 192 0.08 -1.06 22.16
C MET A 192 0.76 -1.29 20.82
N MET A 193 0.51 -0.45 19.80
CA MET A 193 1.22 -0.48 18.52
C MET A 193 2.30 0.61 18.49
N ALA A 194 3.48 0.26 17.98
CA ALA A 194 4.59 1.19 17.81
C ALA A 194 5.22 1.01 16.41
N PRO A 195 4.67 1.68 15.38
CA PRO A 195 5.23 1.60 14.05
C PRO A 195 6.68 2.11 14.01
N VAL A 196 7.59 1.25 13.58
CA VAL A 196 9.02 1.53 13.49
C VAL A 196 9.40 1.75 12.02
N SER A 197 10.22 2.75 11.76
CA SER A 197 10.77 2.94 10.41
C SER A 197 11.75 1.82 10.06
N PRO A 198 11.67 1.23 8.86
CA PRO A 198 12.66 0.26 8.41
C PRO A 198 13.98 0.91 7.99
N LEU A 199 14.04 2.24 7.82
CA LEU A 199 15.20 2.95 7.31
C LEU A 199 16.53 2.63 8.04
N PRO A 200 16.58 2.52 9.38
CA PRO A 200 17.80 2.14 10.06
C PRO A 200 18.31 0.73 9.72
N TYR A 201 17.43 -0.14 9.25
CA TYR A 201 17.73 -1.54 8.90
C TYR A 201 18.02 -1.75 7.42
N LEU A 202 17.71 -0.76 6.57
CA LEU A 202 17.95 -0.82 5.12
C LEU A 202 19.40 -0.45 4.75
N GLY A 203 20.32 -0.44 5.68
CA GLY A 203 21.76 -0.35 5.46
C GLY A 203 22.26 0.96 4.83
N GLY A 204 23.49 1.36 5.18
CA GLY A 204 24.26 2.44 4.56
C GLY A 204 24.08 3.77 5.26
N SER A 205 25.09 4.10 6.01
CA SER A 205 25.52 5.47 6.30
C SER A 205 26.07 6.10 5.04
#